data_5ed42710c47452fc260e98d8225adee2
#
_entry.id   5ed42710c47452fc260e98d8225adee2
#
_cell.length_a   1.000
_cell.length_b   1.000
_cell.length_c   1.000
_cell.angle_alpha   90.00
_cell.angle_beta   90.00
_cell.angle_gamma   90.00
#
_symmetry.space_group_name_H-M   'P 1'
#
loop_
_entity.id
_entity.type
_entity.pdbx_description
1 polymer ?
#
loop_
_entity_poly.entity_id
_entity_poly.type
_entity_poly.pdbx_seq_one_letter_code
_entity_poly.pdbx_strand_id
1 'polypeptide(L)'
;MSRPEPTTKQELLAILWRMRADLERLVAEAGPGRMEVPGALDHWTLKDVIAHLTGWRWWSVARMEAAAENRPPTPPWSGGLDEEAEGATDQINQQFYQANHDRPVAEILADSRATFDRLEAAIAAFSDAELFEAGRYPWMGEYNKAAIVVGTALHLWEDHYSSLNFFLARSAAD
;
A
#
# COMPACT_ATOMS: atom_id res chain seq x y z
N MET A 1 -12.86 12.59 2.13
CA MET A 1 -13.66 11.49 2.73
C MET A 1 -13.39 11.46 4.22
N SER A 2 -14.35 11.06 5.08
CA SER A 2 -14.02 10.79 6.48
C SER A 2 -13.10 9.59 6.58
N ARG A 3 -12.14 9.61 7.52
CA ARG A 3 -11.24 8.50 7.79
C ARG A 3 -12.04 7.26 8.18
N PRO A 4 -11.78 6.08 7.59
CA PRO A 4 -12.46 4.85 7.97
C PRO A 4 -12.14 4.46 9.41
N GLU A 5 -13.18 4.08 10.16
CA GLU A 5 -13.06 3.60 11.56
C GLU A 5 -13.72 2.22 11.68
N PRO A 6 -13.11 1.17 11.13
CA PRO A 6 -13.66 -0.17 11.20
C PRO A 6 -13.66 -0.69 12.64
N THR A 7 -14.71 -1.43 12.99
CA THR A 7 -14.90 -2.06 14.31
C THR A 7 -14.97 -3.57 14.22
N THR A 8 -15.07 -4.11 13.01
CA THR A 8 -15.13 -5.54 12.73
C THR A 8 -14.13 -5.93 11.63
N LYS A 9 -13.71 -7.19 11.62
CA LYS A 9 -12.89 -7.76 10.54
C LYS A 9 -13.56 -7.59 9.18
N GLN A 10 -14.87 -7.75 9.10
CA GLN A 10 -15.60 -7.61 7.85
C GLN A 10 -15.52 -6.18 7.30
N GLU A 11 -15.65 -5.17 8.15
CA GLU A 11 -15.48 -3.76 7.76
C GLU A 11 -14.03 -3.48 7.32
N LEU A 12 -13.05 -4.06 8.01
CA LEU A 12 -11.64 -3.93 7.65
C LEU A 12 -11.33 -4.58 6.29
N LEU A 13 -11.86 -5.77 6.03
CA LEU A 13 -11.76 -6.42 4.72
C LEU A 13 -12.46 -5.62 3.62
N ALA A 14 -13.61 -5.01 3.91
CA ALA A 14 -14.31 -4.15 2.95
C ALA A 14 -13.46 -2.92 2.55
N ILE A 15 -12.69 -2.35 3.49
CA ILE A 15 -11.73 -1.28 3.19
C ILE A 15 -10.64 -1.78 2.24
N LEU A 16 -10.06 -2.95 2.51
CA LEU A 16 -9.02 -3.54 1.65
C LEU A 16 -9.55 -3.84 0.24
N TRP A 17 -10.73 -4.43 0.13
CA TRP A 17 -11.34 -4.75 -1.16
C TRP A 17 -11.70 -3.49 -1.97
N ARG A 18 -12.17 -2.45 -1.29
CA ARG A 18 -12.41 -1.15 -1.94
C ARG A 18 -11.10 -0.54 -2.46
N MET A 19 -10.04 -0.54 -1.66
CA MET A 19 -8.73 -0.04 -2.09
C MET A 19 -8.23 -0.80 -3.32
N ARG A 20 -8.37 -2.13 -3.33
CA ARG A 20 -8.02 -2.98 -4.48
C ARG A 20 -8.83 -2.61 -5.73
N ALA A 21 -10.14 -2.50 -5.58
CA ALA A 21 -11.04 -2.15 -6.69
C ALA A 21 -10.72 -0.75 -7.26
N ASP A 22 -10.43 0.23 -6.39
CA ASP A 22 -10.05 1.59 -6.81
C ASP A 22 -8.73 1.59 -7.59
N LEU A 23 -7.73 0.81 -7.16
CA LEU A 23 -6.47 0.69 -7.88
C LEU A 23 -6.63 -0.05 -9.22
N GLU A 24 -7.38 -1.14 -9.24
CA GLU A 24 -7.68 -1.91 -10.47
C GLU A 24 -8.47 -1.05 -11.48
N ARG A 25 -9.37 -0.18 -11.02
CA ARG A 25 -10.07 0.80 -11.85
C ARG A 25 -9.08 1.79 -12.49
N LEU A 26 -8.16 2.37 -11.72
CA LEU A 26 -7.14 3.28 -12.24
C LEU A 26 -6.27 2.61 -13.31
N VAL A 27 -5.87 1.36 -13.09
CA VAL A 27 -5.11 0.55 -14.07
C VAL A 27 -5.92 0.31 -15.34
N ALA A 28 -7.21 -0.05 -15.21
CA ALA A 28 -8.09 -0.28 -16.35
C ALA A 28 -8.33 0.99 -17.18
N GLU A 29 -8.53 2.13 -16.52
CA GLU A 29 -8.70 3.45 -17.18
C GLU A 29 -7.42 3.90 -17.89
N ALA A 30 -6.24 3.63 -17.33
CA ALA A 30 -4.97 3.91 -17.97
C ALA A 30 -4.78 3.10 -19.25
N GLY A 31 -5.16 1.84 -19.20
CA GLY A 31 -4.85 0.89 -20.26
C GLY A 31 -3.34 0.72 -20.48
N PRO A 32 -2.93 -0.21 -21.37
CA PRO A 32 -1.50 -0.51 -21.57
C PRO A 32 -0.67 0.70 -22.02
N GLY A 33 -1.27 1.58 -22.82
CA GLY A 33 -0.56 2.71 -23.44
C GLY A 33 -0.13 3.82 -22.48
N ARG A 34 -0.69 3.89 -21.27
CA ARG A 34 -0.41 4.94 -20.29
C ARG A 34 0.35 4.49 -19.04
N MET A 35 0.56 3.20 -18.89
CA MET A 35 1.23 2.64 -17.71
C MET A 35 2.66 3.15 -17.52
N GLU A 36 3.34 3.48 -18.62
CA GLU A 36 4.74 3.92 -18.64
C GLU A 36 4.92 5.38 -19.13
N VAL A 37 3.82 6.13 -19.19
CA VAL A 37 3.88 7.57 -19.49
C VAL A 37 4.21 8.33 -18.21
N PRO A 38 5.27 9.19 -18.20
CA PRO A 38 5.62 10.02 -17.04
C PRO A 38 4.52 11.03 -16.69
N GLY A 39 4.46 11.44 -15.42
CA GLY A 39 3.57 12.51 -14.97
C GLY A 39 2.38 12.02 -14.11
N ALA A 40 2.37 10.74 -13.70
CA ALA A 40 1.39 10.24 -12.73
C ALA A 40 1.66 10.81 -11.33
N LEU A 41 2.94 10.96 -10.97
CA LEU A 41 3.41 11.71 -9.79
C LEU A 41 4.77 12.31 -10.15
N ASP A 42 4.86 13.62 -10.37
CA ASP A 42 6.05 14.29 -10.89
C ASP A 42 6.59 13.60 -12.16
N HIS A 43 7.80 13.02 -12.10
CA HIS A 43 8.40 12.27 -13.19
C HIS A 43 8.06 10.77 -13.20
N TRP A 44 7.36 10.28 -12.18
CA TRP A 44 6.98 8.86 -12.07
C TRP A 44 5.84 8.51 -13.03
N THR A 45 5.89 7.29 -13.52
CA THR A 45 4.81 6.68 -14.30
C THR A 45 3.75 6.08 -13.37
N LEU A 46 2.57 5.71 -13.91
CA LEU A 46 1.58 4.97 -13.13
C LEU A 46 2.12 3.63 -12.64
N LYS A 47 2.95 2.95 -13.43
CA LYS A 47 3.66 1.74 -13.03
C LYS A 47 4.52 1.97 -11.78
N ASP A 48 5.28 3.06 -11.74
CA ASP A 48 6.15 3.39 -10.61
C ASP A 48 5.34 3.68 -9.34
N VAL A 49 4.23 4.39 -9.44
CA VAL A 49 3.32 4.64 -8.31
C VAL A 49 2.72 3.33 -7.79
N ILE A 50 2.31 2.42 -8.68
CA ILE A 50 1.80 1.10 -8.27
C ILE A 50 2.88 0.29 -7.56
N ALA A 51 4.12 0.31 -8.06
CA ALA A 51 5.25 -0.36 -7.43
C ALA A 51 5.54 0.20 -6.03
N HIS A 52 5.51 1.52 -5.87
CA HIS A 52 5.66 2.22 -4.60
C HIS A 52 4.56 1.82 -3.61
N LEU A 53 3.29 1.91 -3.99
CA LEU A 53 2.14 1.48 -3.17
C LEU A 53 2.24 -0.01 -2.78
N THR A 54 2.77 -0.84 -3.68
CA THR A 54 3.01 -2.25 -3.45
C THR A 54 4.10 -2.47 -2.40
N GLY A 55 5.19 -1.71 -2.45
CA GLY A 55 6.26 -1.75 -1.45
C GLY A 55 5.76 -1.42 -0.04
N TRP A 56 4.98 -0.36 0.12
CA TRP A 56 4.37 0.00 1.40
C TRP A 56 3.33 -1.02 1.87
N ARG A 57 2.59 -1.63 0.96
CA ARG A 57 1.66 -2.72 1.30
C ARG A 57 2.41 -3.99 1.72
N TRP A 58 3.57 -4.30 1.14
CA TRP A 58 4.47 -5.35 1.64
C TRP A 58 4.90 -5.09 3.08
N TRP A 59 5.17 -3.85 3.43
CA TRP A 59 5.47 -3.48 4.83
C TRP A 59 4.27 -3.77 5.74
N SER A 60 3.06 -3.49 5.31
CA SER A 60 1.85 -3.82 6.07
C SER A 60 1.68 -5.32 6.24
N VAL A 61 1.93 -6.12 5.19
CA VAL A 61 1.94 -7.58 5.27
C VAL A 61 2.99 -8.07 6.28
N ALA A 62 4.22 -7.58 6.19
CA ALA A 62 5.31 -7.97 7.10
C ALA A 62 4.97 -7.68 8.57
N ARG A 63 4.34 -6.55 8.86
CA ARG A 63 3.88 -6.21 10.22
C ARG A 63 2.77 -7.15 10.70
N MET A 64 1.81 -7.47 9.86
CA MET A 64 0.73 -8.41 10.21
C MET A 64 1.24 -9.82 10.47
N GLU A 65 2.13 -10.31 9.61
CA GLU A 65 2.75 -11.65 9.75
C GLU A 65 3.64 -11.72 10.99
N ALA A 66 4.44 -10.70 11.26
CA ALA A 66 5.26 -10.61 12.46
C ALA A 66 4.40 -10.59 13.74
N ALA A 67 3.24 -9.93 13.69
CA ALA A 67 2.28 -9.96 14.80
C ALA A 67 1.70 -11.36 15.04
N ALA A 68 1.40 -12.12 13.99
CA ALA A 68 0.94 -13.51 14.13
C ALA A 68 2.01 -14.42 14.74
N GLU A 69 3.28 -14.17 14.46
CA GLU A 69 4.43 -14.90 14.97
C GLU A 69 4.98 -14.34 16.29
N ASN A 70 4.38 -13.28 16.82
CA ASN A 70 4.80 -12.58 18.04
C ASN A 70 6.29 -12.17 18.02
N ARG A 71 6.76 -11.62 16.89
CA ARG A 71 8.12 -11.12 16.69
C ARG A 71 8.11 -9.69 16.11
N PRO A 72 9.22 -8.94 16.20
CA PRO A 72 9.35 -7.70 15.45
C PRO A 72 9.30 -7.93 13.94
N PRO A 73 8.72 -7.00 13.16
CA PRO A 73 8.70 -7.07 11.71
C PRO A 73 10.09 -6.76 11.12
N THR A 74 10.33 -7.28 9.92
CA THR A 74 11.49 -6.91 9.12
C THR A 74 11.01 -6.09 7.94
N PRO A 75 11.48 -4.83 7.77
CA PRO A 75 11.05 -3.99 6.67
C PRO A 75 11.54 -4.52 5.31
N PRO A 76 10.81 -4.25 4.21
CA PRO A 76 11.18 -4.70 2.87
C PRO A 76 12.26 -3.83 2.21
N TRP A 77 12.76 -2.79 2.88
CA TRP A 77 13.85 -1.94 2.42
C TRP A 77 15.17 -2.25 3.13
N SER A 78 16.26 -1.73 2.58
CA SER A 78 17.63 -1.94 3.09
C SER A 78 18.14 -0.74 3.89
N GLY A 79 19.32 -0.90 4.50
CA GLY A 79 20.03 0.20 5.17
C GLY A 79 19.58 0.51 6.59
N GLY A 80 18.67 -0.29 7.17
CA GLY A 80 18.23 -0.09 8.56
C GLY A 80 17.47 1.23 8.77
N LEU A 81 16.84 1.77 7.73
CA LEU A 81 16.05 3.00 7.81
C LEU A 81 14.82 2.77 8.69
N ASP A 82 14.59 3.71 9.60
CA ASP A 82 13.35 3.81 10.36
C ASP A 82 12.41 4.76 9.58
N GLU A 83 11.25 4.27 9.18
CA GLU A 83 10.28 5.04 8.40
C GLU A 83 9.76 6.30 9.12
N GLU A 84 9.87 6.35 10.45
CA GLU A 84 9.46 7.50 11.25
C GLU A 84 10.57 8.58 11.36
N ALA A 85 11.80 8.26 10.94
CA ALA A 85 12.89 9.22 10.96
C ALA A 85 12.74 10.27 9.85
N GLU A 86 13.18 11.49 10.13
CA GLU A 86 13.13 12.60 9.17
C GLU A 86 13.86 12.25 7.86
N GLY A 87 13.16 12.37 6.72
CA GLY A 87 13.69 12.09 5.39
C GLY A 87 13.87 10.61 5.04
N ALA A 88 13.57 9.68 5.96
CA ALA A 88 13.69 8.24 5.69
C ALA A 88 12.65 7.77 4.67
N THR A 89 11.43 8.30 4.73
CA THR A 89 10.36 7.97 3.77
C THR A 89 10.78 8.24 2.33
N ASP A 90 11.44 9.36 2.04
CA ASP A 90 11.92 9.70 0.70
C ASP A 90 13.01 8.71 0.24
N GLN A 91 13.92 8.31 1.13
CA GLN A 91 14.95 7.33 0.82
C GLN A 91 14.35 5.94 0.55
N ILE A 92 13.34 5.53 1.32
CA ILE A 92 12.60 4.27 1.12
C ILE A 92 11.85 4.31 -0.23
N ASN A 93 11.17 5.39 -0.52
CA ASN A 93 10.48 5.60 -1.79
C ASN A 93 11.44 5.51 -2.98
N GLN A 94 12.62 6.10 -2.85
CA GLN A 94 13.67 6.00 -3.86
C GLN A 94 14.18 4.57 -4.04
N GLN A 95 14.29 3.77 -2.97
CA GLN A 95 14.63 2.34 -3.09
C GLN A 95 13.55 1.57 -3.85
N PHE A 96 12.28 1.80 -3.55
CA PHE A 96 11.17 1.16 -4.29
C PHE A 96 11.17 1.54 -5.77
N TYR A 97 11.40 2.82 -6.08
CA TYR A 97 11.53 3.28 -7.45
C TYR A 97 12.68 2.59 -8.18
N GLN A 98 13.90 2.64 -7.62
CA GLN A 98 15.09 2.05 -8.25
C GLN A 98 14.97 0.54 -8.47
N ALA A 99 14.35 -0.17 -7.53
CA ALA A 99 14.18 -1.62 -7.63
C ALA A 99 13.14 -2.05 -8.70
N ASN A 100 12.22 -1.15 -9.09
CA ASN A 100 11.06 -1.53 -9.89
C ASN A 100 10.91 -0.78 -11.22
N HIS A 101 11.58 0.37 -11.39
CA HIS A 101 11.39 1.24 -12.54
C HIS A 101 11.61 0.54 -13.89
N ASP A 102 12.62 -0.31 -13.99
CA ASP A 102 12.95 -1.05 -15.22
C ASP A 102 12.20 -2.39 -15.37
N ARG A 103 11.37 -2.76 -14.40
CA ARG A 103 10.62 -4.01 -14.45
C ARG A 103 9.40 -3.91 -15.37
N PRO A 104 9.00 -5.01 -16.04
CA PRO A 104 7.81 -5.05 -16.88
C PRO A 104 6.53 -4.72 -16.10
N VAL A 105 5.60 -3.99 -16.73
CA VAL A 105 4.27 -3.66 -16.15
C VAL A 105 3.56 -4.90 -15.62
N ALA A 106 3.59 -6.01 -16.37
CA ALA A 106 2.92 -7.24 -15.99
C ALA A 106 3.41 -7.82 -14.65
N GLU A 107 4.71 -7.73 -14.37
CA GLU A 107 5.29 -8.17 -13.10
C GLU A 107 4.87 -7.26 -11.95
N ILE A 108 4.90 -5.94 -12.13
CA ILE A 108 4.45 -4.98 -11.12
C ILE A 108 2.98 -5.19 -10.77
N LEU A 109 2.13 -5.42 -11.76
CA LEU A 109 0.71 -5.72 -11.52
C LEU A 109 0.50 -7.07 -10.83
N ALA A 110 1.31 -8.09 -11.15
CA ALA A 110 1.27 -9.38 -10.48
C ALA A 110 1.67 -9.25 -9.00
N ASP A 111 2.76 -8.54 -8.70
CA ASP A 111 3.20 -8.27 -7.32
C ASP A 111 2.14 -7.49 -6.55
N SER A 112 1.51 -6.48 -7.18
CA SER A 112 0.44 -5.72 -6.56
C SER A 112 -0.74 -6.60 -6.17
N ARG A 113 -1.18 -7.51 -7.02
CA ARG A 113 -2.26 -8.47 -6.70
C ARG A 113 -1.84 -9.42 -5.58
N ALA A 114 -0.64 -9.97 -5.67
CA ALA A 114 -0.12 -10.89 -4.66
C ALA A 114 -0.06 -10.26 -3.26
N THR A 115 0.29 -8.97 -3.14
CA THR A 115 0.28 -8.28 -1.85
C THR A 115 -1.12 -8.06 -1.29
N PHE A 116 -2.12 -7.81 -2.13
CA PHE A 116 -3.52 -7.75 -1.68
C PHE A 116 -3.99 -9.10 -1.13
N ASP A 117 -3.75 -10.17 -1.88
CA ASP A 117 -4.14 -11.53 -1.47
C ASP A 117 -3.47 -11.92 -0.15
N ARG A 118 -2.20 -11.55 0.03
CA ARG A 118 -1.43 -11.83 1.23
C ARG A 118 -1.89 -11.00 2.42
N LEU A 119 -2.21 -9.73 2.23
CA LEU A 119 -2.74 -8.88 3.30
C LEU A 119 -4.14 -9.35 3.73
N GLU A 120 -4.99 -9.77 2.79
CA GLU A 120 -6.30 -10.37 3.07
C GLU A 120 -6.16 -11.63 3.91
N ALA A 121 -5.25 -12.54 3.53
CA ALA A 121 -4.96 -13.75 4.29
C ALA A 121 -4.44 -13.44 5.70
N ALA A 122 -3.57 -12.44 5.83
CA ALA A 122 -3.06 -12.00 7.12
C ALA A 122 -4.15 -11.44 8.03
N ILE A 123 -5.09 -10.64 7.50
CA ILE A 123 -6.26 -10.16 8.25
C ILE A 123 -7.14 -11.33 8.69
N ALA A 124 -7.39 -12.30 7.80
CA ALA A 124 -8.24 -13.45 8.06
C ALA A 124 -7.71 -14.33 9.21
N ALA A 125 -6.39 -14.36 9.41
CA ALA A 125 -5.74 -15.17 10.46
C ALA A 125 -6.04 -14.70 11.90
N PHE A 126 -6.50 -13.47 12.11
CA PHE A 126 -6.80 -12.91 13.42
C PHE A 126 -8.31 -12.94 13.73
N SER A 127 -8.68 -13.02 14.99
CA SER A 127 -10.04 -12.71 15.46
C SER A 127 -10.29 -11.19 15.46
N ASP A 128 -11.55 -10.77 15.57
CA ASP A 128 -11.90 -9.34 15.70
C ASP A 128 -11.19 -8.71 16.91
N ALA A 129 -11.25 -9.38 18.06
CA ALA A 129 -10.60 -8.89 19.28
C ALA A 129 -9.08 -8.65 19.07
N GLU A 130 -8.39 -9.57 18.40
CA GLU A 130 -6.95 -9.43 18.13
C GLU A 130 -6.63 -8.34 17.13
N LEU A 131 -7.49 -8.07 16.14
CA LEU A 131 -7.29 -7.01 15.16
C LEU A 131 -7.35 -5.63 15.79
N PHE A 132 -8.24 -5.45 16.78
CA PHE A 132 -8.52 -4.14 17.38
C PHE A 132 -7.86 -3.96 18.77
N GLU A 133 -7.12 -4.96 19.26
CA GLU A 133 -6.34 -4.84 20.50
C GLU A 133 -5.13 -3.92 20.29
N ALA A 134 -5.12 -2.78 20.97
CA ALA A 134 -4.02 -1.83 20.96
C ALA A 134 -2.93 -2.18 21.99
N GLY A 135 -1.70 -1.71 21.78
CA GLY A 135 -0.61 -1.82 22.75
C GLY A 135 -0.08 -3.24 23.01
N ARG A 136 -0.50 -4.24 22.21
CA ARG A 136 -0.07 -5.63 22.41
C ARG A 136 1.40 -5.86 22.04
N TYR A 137 1.91 -5.14 21.06
CA TYR A 137 3.27 -5.31 20.56
C TYR A 137 4.09 -4.05 20.80
N PRO A 138 5.25 -4.13 21.50
CA PRO A 138 6.08 -2.94 21.79
C PRO A 138 6.48 -2.13 20.54
N TRP A 139 6.73 -2.83 19.42
CA TRP A 139 7.09 -2.22 18.15
C TRP A 139 5.92 -1.55 17.40
N MET A 140 4.68 -1.73 17.87
CA MET A 140 3.48 -1.11 17.31
C MET A 140 3.00 0.10 18.13
N GLY A 141 3.61 0.35 19.30
CA GLY A 141 3.19 1.42 20.19
C GLY A 141 1.72 1.25 20.62
N GLU A 142 0.95 2.31 20.55
CA GLU A 142 -0.47 2.35 20.91
C GLU A 142 -1.39 1.93 19.75
N TYR A 143 -0.84 1.64 18.58
CA TYR A 143 -1.63 1.23 17.42
C TYR A 143 -2.12 -0.22 17.54
N ASN A 144 -3.20 -0.52 16.84
CA ASN A 144 -3.70 -1.87 16.62
C ASN A 144 -3.45 -2.34 15.18
N LYS A 145 -3.70 -3.61 14.91
CA LYS A 145 -3.47 -4.18 13.57
C LYS A 145 -4.41 -3.58 12.50
N ALA A 146 -5.63 -3.19 12.89
CA ALA A 146 -6.56 -2.55 11.98
C ALA A 146 -6.01 -1.19 11.47
N ALA A 147 -5.29 -0.45 12.32
CA ALA A 147 -4.66 0.82 11.93
C ALA A 147 -3.62 0.66 10.81
N ILE A 148 -2.90 -0.49 10.75
CA ILE A 148 -1.96 -0.81 9.66
C ILE A 148 -2.71 -0.87 8.32
N VAL A 149 -3.83 -1.59 8.29
CA VAL A 149 -4.63 -1.76 7.05
C VAL A 149 -5.29 -0.45 6.64
N VAL A 150 -5.85 0.29 7.60
CA VAL A 150 -6.43 1.62 7.35
C VAL A 150 -5.38 2.58 6.81
N GLY A 151 -4.19 2.64 7.41
CA GLY A 151 -3.07 3.46 6.93
C GLY A 151 -2.66 3.12 5.50
N THR A 152 -2.63 1.82 5.16
CA THR A 152 -2.35 1.36 3.79
C THR A 152 -3.39 1.89 2.79
N ALA A 153 -4.66 1.89 3.15
CA ALA A 153 -5.73 2.40 2.29
C ALA A 153 -5.70 3.92 2.16
N LEU A 154 -5.42 4.64 3.26
CA LEU A 154 -5.29 6.10 3.27
C LEU A 154 -4.13 6.57 2.41
N HIS A 155 -3.02 5.85 2.38
CA HIS A 155 -1.87 6.14 1.52
C HIS A 155 -2.29 6.20 0.02
N LEU A 156 -3.15 5.28 -0.46
CA LEU A 156 -3.71 5.43 -1.80
C LEU A 156 -4.67 6.62 -1.87
N TRP A 157 -5.64 6.72 -0.97
CA TRP A 157 -6.79 7.62 -1.12
C TRP A 157 -6.46 9.09 -0.82
N GLU A 158 -5.62 9.36 0.17
CA GLU A 158 -5.27 10.72 0.57
C GLU A 158 -4.06 11.25 -0.18
N ASP A 159 -3.04 10.41 -0.40
CA ASP A 159 -1.77 10.86 -0.96
C ASP A 159 -1.70 10.77 -2.49
N HIS A 160 -2.37 9.78 -3.10
CA HIS A 160 -2.18 9.52 -4.53
C HIS A 160 -3.44 9.59 -5.40
N TYR A 161 -4.62 9.29 -4.86
CA TYR A 161 -5.82 9.09 -5.66
C TYR A 161 -6.22 10.31 -6.51
N SER A 162 -6.09 11.51 -5.96
CA SER A 162 -6.40 12.76 -6.65
C SER A 162 -5.47 13.01 -7.83
N SER A 163 -4.15 12.87 -7.62
CA SER A 163 -3.14 13.07 -8.66
C SER A 163 -3.26 12.05 -9.78
N LEU A 164 -3.54 10.79 -9.44
CA LEU A 164 -3.74 9.73 -10.43
C LEU A 164 -4.99 9.94 -11.29
N ASN A 165 -6.12 10.33 -10.68
CA ASN A 165 -7.32 10.68 -11.46
C ASN A 165 -7.08 11.92 -12.36
N PHE A 166 -6.35 12.91 -11.89
CA PHE A 166 -6.00 14.09 -12.70
C PHE A 166 -5.11 13.70 -13.89
N PHE A 167 -4.10 12.86 -13.67
CA PHE A 167 -3.24 12.32 -14.73
C PHE A 167 -4.05 11.59 -15.80
N LEU A 168 -4.98 10.73 -15.37
CA LEU A 168 -5.83 9.98 -16.30
C LEU A 168 -6.79 10.88 -17.10
N ALA A 169 -7.33 11.92 -16.48
CA ALA A 169 -8.24 12.86 -17.14
C ALA A 169 -7.55 13.70 -18.22
N ARG A 170 -6.30 14.14 -17.99
CA ARG A 170 -5.53 14.94 -18.97
C ARG A 170 -5.17 14.16 -20.23
N SER A 171 -4.80 12.91 -20.07
CA SER A 171 -4.36 12.07 -21.20
C SER A 171 -5.51 11.57 -22.08
N ALA A 172 -6.77 11.83 -21.71
CA ALA A 172 -7.94 11.53 -22.54
C ALA A 172 -8.33 12.70 -23.48
N ALA A 173 -7.67 13.86 -23.33
CA ALA A 173 -7.97 15.09 -24.08
C ALA A 173 -6.95 15.36 -25.22
N ASP A 174 -5.85 14.61 -25.30
CA ASP A 174 -4.82 14.65 -26.36
C ASP A 174 -4.97 13.44 -27.30
#